data_19c9cfb919d2200f620a3a8497211b4d
#
_entry.id   19c9cfb919d2200f620a3a8497211b4d
#
_cell.length_a   1.000
_cell.length_b   1.000
_cell.length_c   1.000
_cell.angle_alpha   90.00
_cell.angle_beta   90.00
_cell.angle_gamma   90.00
#
_symmetry.space_group_name_H-M   'P 1'
#
loop_
_entity.id
_entity.type
_entity.pdbx_description
1 polymer ?
#
loop_
_entity_poly.entity_id
_entity_poly.type
_entity_poly.pdbx_seq_one_letter_code
_entity_poly.pdbx_strand_id
1 'polypeptide(L)'
;THSFATLIGVGATTVNPYLALDSLYQRFEKKLFGKFLYEECVERYVKSVNLGLLKIMSKMGISVISSYRGGCNFETVGLSRTIVRDFFPGVLSKISGIGLTGIEKKVKKIHEEAFNNENNVLPIGGIYRYRRNGETHQYQGKLIHLLQSAVTAGSYDLYKKYSKGIQDLPPINLRAVSYTHLRAHETQD
;
A
#
# COMPACT_ATOMS: atom_id res chain seq x y z
N THR A 1 -9.02 0.34 7.51
CA THR A 1 -10.23 1.08 7.04
C THR A 1 -10.39 0.99 5.53
N HIS A 2 -9.35 1.28 4.71
CA HIS A 2 -9.46 1.26 3.24
C HIS A 2 -9.90 -0.09 2.67
N SER A 3 -9.42 -1.20 3.21
CA SER A 3 -9.87 -2.54 2.80
C SER A 3 -11.37 -2.75 3.04
N PHE A 4 -11.90 -2.27 4.16
CA PHE A 4 -13.34 -2.28 4.42
C PHE A 4 -14.10 -1.41 3.42
N ALA A 5 -13.60 -0.20 3.17
CA ALA A 5 -14.19 0.71 2.20
C ALA A 5 -14.26 0.10 0.81
N THR A 6 -13.19 -0.56 0.36
CA THR A 6 -13.13 -1.24 -0.94
C THR A 6 -14.13 -2.40 -1.01
N LEU A 7 -14.16 -3.28 0.00
CA LEU A 7 -15.07 -4.43 0.04
C LEU A 7 -16.54 -3.99 0.00
N ILE A 8 -16.92 -3.00 0.82
CA ILE A 8 -18.29 -2.46 0.83
C ILE A 8 -18.59 -1.77 -0.50
N GLY A 9 -17.65 -1.03 -1.04
CA GLY A 9 -17.81 -0.32 -2.32
C GLY A 9 -18.02 -1.24 -3.52
N VAL A 10 -17.46 -2.46 -3.50
CA VAL A 10 -17.71 -3.48 -4.52
C VAL A 10 -18.89 -4.40 -4.19
N GLY A 11 -19.62 -4.15 -3.10
CA GLY A 11 -20.91 -4.78 -2.82
C GLY A 11 -21.00 -5.64 -1.57
N ALA A 12 -19.92 -5.83 -0.80
CA ALA A 12 -19.97 -6.62 0.43
C ALA A 12 -21.00 -6.05 1.42
N THR A 13 -21.84 -6.91 1.97
CA THR A 13 -22.82 -6.55 3.00
C THR A 13 -22.21 -6.67 4.40
N THR A 14 -21.39 -7.69 4.59
CA THR A 14 -20.72 -7.99 5.86
C THR A 14 -19.25 -8.27 5.62
N VAL A 15 -18.40 -7.91 6.57
CA VAL A 15 -16.97 -8.20 6.55
C VAL A 15 -16.60 -8.81 7.89
N ASN A 16 -15.97 -9.99 7.88
CA ASN A 16 -15.43 -10.63 9.07
C ASN A 16 -13.92 -10.39 9.15
N PRO A 17 -13.45 -9.47 9.98
CA PRO A 17 -12.03 -9.19 10.12
C PRO A 17 -11.34 -10.13 11.13
N TYR A 18 -11.56 -11.44 11.01
CA TYR A 18 -11.11 -12.45 11.98
C TYR A 18 -9.63 -12.29 12.36
N LEU A 19 -8.75 -12.09 11.39
CA LEU A 19 -7.31 -11.94 11.64
C LEU A 19 -6.96 -10.68 12.45
N ALA A 20 -7.72 -9.60 12.26
CA ALA A 20 -7.56 -8.39 13.07
C ALA A 20 -8.05 -8.61 14.51
N LEU A 21 -9.15 -9.34 14.68
CA LEU A 21 -9.67 -9.71 16.00
C LEU A 21 -8.71 -10.63 16.74
N ASP A 22 -8.16 -11.64 16.08
CA ASP A 22 -7.14 -12.53 16.64
C ASP A 22 -5.87 -11.76 17.03
N SER A 23 -5.46 -10.79 16.22
CA SER A 23 -4.33 -9.91 16.53
C SER A 23 -4.60 -9.02 17.75
N LEU A 24 -5.83 -8.54 17.92
CA LEU A 24 -6.24 -7.81 19.13
C LEU A 24 -6.22 -8.73 20.35
N TYR A 25 -6.75 -9.93 20.22
CA TYR A 25 -6.75 -10.92 21.30
C TYR A 25 -5.32 -11.26 21.77
N GLN A 26 -4.42 -11.57 20.84
CA GLN A 26 -3.01 -11.84 21.15
C GLN A 26 -2.33 -10.66 21.88
N ARG A 27 -2.63 -9.42 21.47
CA ARG A 27 -2.09 -8.22 22.11
C ARG A 27 -2.68 -8.00 23.51
N PHE A 28 -3.96 -8.32 23.68
CA PHE A 28 -4.63 -8.28 24.97
C PHE A 28 -3.99 -9.28 25.95
N GLU A 29 -3.77 -10.52 25.54
CA GLU A 29 -3.09 -11.53 26.36
C GLU A 29 -1.68 -11.09 26.77
N LYS A 30 -0.95 -10.41 25.89
CA LYS A 30 0.36 -9.82 26.15
C LYS A 30 0.29 -8.54 27.02
N LYS A 31 -0.89 -8.18 27.53
CA LYS A 31 -1.14 -6.99 28.35
C LYS A 31 -0.69 -5.65 27.73
N LEU A 32 -0.66 -5.59 26.39
CA LEU A 32 -0.22 -4.38 25.67
C LEU A 32 -1.25 -3.25 25.64
N PHE A 33 -2.48 -3.52 26.05
CA PHE A 33 -3.55 -2.54 26.11
C PHE A 33 -3.83 -1.98 27.52
N GLY A 34 -2.92 -2.26 28.48
CA GLY A 34 -3.03 -1.76 29.83
C GLY A 34 -4.23 -2.33 30.60
N LYS A 35 -5.15 -1.48 31.04
CA LYS A 35 -6.30 -1.86 31.87
C LYS A 35 -7.59 -2.13 31.09
N PHE A 36 -7.57 -2.02 29.76
CA PHE A 36 -8.78 -2.24 28.96
C PHE A 36 -9.16 -3.73 28.93
N LEU A 37 -10.47 -3.99 28.99
CA LEU A 37 -11.02 -5.31 28.75
C LEU A 37 -10.95 -5.63 27.23
N TYR A 38 -10.99 -6.91 26.90
CA TYR A 38 -10.94 -7.32 25.47
C TYR A 38 -12.10 -6.75 24.66
N GLU A 39 -13.30 -6.79 25.22
CA GLU A 39 -14.52 -6.26 24.61
C GLU A 39 -14.37 -4.75 24.30
N GLU A 40 -13.80 -3.99 25.22
CA GLU A 40 -13.52 -2.56 24.99
C GLU A 40 -12.51 -2.35 23.84
N CYS A 41 -11.52 -3.22 23.73
CA CYS A 41 -10.54 -3.16 22.63
C CYS A 41 -11.23 -3.39 21.29
N VAL A 42 -12.13 -4.39 21.21
CA VAL A 42 -12.91 -4.70 20.01
C VAL A 42 -13.85 -3.54 19.66
N GLU A 43 -14.58 -2.99 20.63
CA GLU A 43 -15.47 -1.82 20.42
C GLU A 43 -14.70 -0.61 19.88
N ARG A 44 -13.54 -0.31 20.43
CA ARG A 44 -12.66 0.78 19.97
C ARG A 44 -12.16 0.53 18.55
N TYR A 45 -11.82 -0.71 18.21
CA TYR A 45 -11.45 -1.08 16.86
C TYR A 45 -12.59 -0.85 15.87
N VAL A 46 -13.80 -1.36 16.18
CA VAL A 46 -14.98 -1.18 15.35
C VAL A 46 -15.32 0.30 15.19
N LYS A 47 -15.30 1.06 16.29
CA LYS A 47 -15.52 2.52 16.27
C LYS A 47 -14.52 3.24 15.37
N SER A 48 -13.23 2.85 15.43
CA SER A 48 -12.19 3.45 14.59
C SER A 48 -12.40 3.16 13.10
N VAL A 49 -12.83 1.93 12.76
CA VAL A 49 -13.17 1.57 11.39
C VAL A 49 -14.37 2.37 10.90
N ASN A 50 -15.43 2.46 11.71
CA ASN A 50 -16.65 3.20 11.37
C ASN A 50 -16.37 4.69 11.14
N LEU A 51 -15.61 5.34 12.03
CA LEU A 51 -15.20 6.74 11.85
C LEU A 51 -14.38 6.93 10.57
N GLY A 52 -13.51 5.98 10.26
CA GLY A 52 -12.73 6.00 9.01
C GLY A 52 -13.61 5.85 7.77
N LEU A 53 -14.63 4.99 7.80
CA LEU A 53 -15.61 4.83 6.70
C LEU A 53 -16.42 6.11 6.51
N LEU A 54 -16.94 6.70 7.59
CA LEU A 54 -17.65 7.97 7.54
C LEU A 54 -16.80 9.09 6.94
N LYS A 55 -15.52 9.14 7.28
CA LYS A 55 -14.58 10.10 6.68
C LYS A 55 -14.40 9.90 5.19
N ILE A 56 -14.29 8.65 4.73
CA ILE A 56 -14.17 8.32 3.30
C ILE A 56 -15.45 8.73 2.57
N MET A 57 -16.62 8.33 3.07
CA MET A 57 -17.91 8.69 2.51
C MET A 57 -18.13 10.20 2.44
N SER A 58 -17.78 10.91 3.51
CA SER A 58 -17.87 12.38 3.56
C SER A 58 -17.03 13.06 2.48
N LYS A 59 -15.80 12.56 2.22
CA LYS A 59 -14.96 13.08 1.14
C LYS A 59 -15.54 12.82 -0.26
N MET A 60 -16.35 11.77 -0.40
CA MET A 60 -17.02 11.42 -1.66
C MET A 60 -18.40 12.09 -1.79
N GLY A 61 -18.86 12.82 -0.78
CA GLY A 61 -20.18 13.43 -0.74
C GLY A 61 -21.34 12.44 -0.57
N ILE A 62 -21.06 11.25 -0.02
CA ILE A 62 -22.07 10.20 0.18
C ILE A 62 -22.47 10.15 1.65
N SER A 63 -23.75 10.39 1.95
CA SER A 63 -24.27 10.48 3.31
C SER A 63 -24.81 9.17 3.88
N VAL A 64 -25.21 8.22 3.04
CA VAL A 64 -25.79 6.94 3.46
C VAL A 64 -25.02 5.76 2.91
N ILE A 65 -24.82 4.73 3.76
CA ILE A 65 -24.03 3.55 3.41
C ILE A 65 -24.64 2.74 2.26
N SER A 66 -25.96 2.75 2.12
CA SER A 66 -26.65 2.07 1.02
C SER A 66 -26.32 2.64 -0.36
N SER A 67 -26.01 3.93 -0.44
CA SER A 67 -25.55 4.58 -1.67
C SER A 67 -24.05 4.35 -1.93
N TYR A 68 -23.28 4.03 -0.90
CA TYR A 68 -21.88 3.71 -1.00
C TYR A 68 -21.66 2.24 -1.40
N ARG A 69 -22.44 1.32 -0.80
CA ARG A 69 -22.33 -0.11 -1.04
C ARG A 69 -22.64 -0.47 -2.50
N GLY A 70 -21.69 -1.12 -3.16
CA GLY A 70 -21.85 -1.50 -4.57
C GLY A 70 -21.82 -0.32 -5.54
N GLY A 71 -21.50 0.88 -5.09
CA GLY A 71 -21.40 2.05 -5.94
C GLY A 71 -20.23 2.00 -6.93
N CYS A 72 -19.31 1.05 -6.75
CA CYS A 72 -18.16 0.79 -7.63
C CYS A 72 -17.35 2.05 -7.97
N ASN A 73 -17.26 3.00 -7.03
CA ASN A 73 -16.55 4.28 -7.18
C ASN A 73 -15.02 4.11 -7.13
N PHE A 74 -14.54 2.98 -7.64
CA PHE A 74 -13.13 2.62 -7.68
C PHE A 74 -12.73 2.27 -9.11
N GLU A 75 -11.47 2.48 -9.39
CA GLU A 75 -10.85 2.02 -10.60
C GLU A 75 -9.93 0.83 -10.27
N THR A 76 -10.07 -0.26 -11.00
CA THR A 76 -9.20 -1.43 -10.84
C THR A 76 -7.94 -1.24 -11.68
N VAL A 77 -6.80 -1.36 -11.03
CA VAL A 77 -5.47 -1.29 -11.67
C VAL A 77 -4.71 -2.58 -11.36
N GLY A 78 -4.18 -3.21 -12.40
CA GLY A 78 -3.30 -4.37 -12.25
C GLY A 78 -4.00 -5.73 -12.16
N LEU A 79 -5.32 -5.80 -12.33
CA LEU A 79 -6.06 -7.05 -12.54
C LEU A 79 -6.47 -7.21 -14.01
N SER A 80 -6.49 -8.45 -14.50
CA SER A 80 -6.94 -8.70 -15.87
C SER A 80 -8.38 -8.27 -16.07
N ARG A 81 -8.70 -7.75 -17.25
CA ARG A 81 -10.08 -7.32 -17.57
C ARG A 81 -11.07 -8.47 -17.47
N THR A 82 -10.64 -9.71 -17.72
CA THR A 82 -11.48 -10.90 -17.57
C THR A 82 -11.91 -11.08 -16.12
N ILE A 83 -10.98 -11.01 -15.16
CA ILE A 83 -11.30 -11.08 -13.72
C ILE A 83 -12.25 -9.97 -13.32
N VAL A 84 -11.98 -8.74 -13.76
CA VAL A 84 -12.82 -7.59 -13.39
C VAL A 84 -14.24 -7.76 -13.93
N ARG A 85 -14.37 -8.19 -15.19
CA ARG A 85 -15.69 -8.45 -15.78
C ARG A 85 -16.46 -9.55 -15.03
N ASP A 86 -15.79 -10.63 -14.67
CA ASP A 86 -16.43 -11.83 -14.15
C ASP A 86 -16.76 -11.73 -12.64
N PHE A 87 -15.90 -11.02 -11.86
CA PHE A 87 -16.03 -10.95 -10.40
C PHE A 87 -16.40 -9.56 -9.86
N PHE A 88 -16.17 -8.50 -10.64
CA PHE A 88 -16.43 -7.12 -10.22
C PHE A 88 -17.20 -6.34 -11.30
N PRO A 89 -18.39 -6.80 -11.68
CA PRO A 89 -19.19 -6.15 -12.72
C PRO A 89 -19.47 -4.69 -12.34
N GLY A 90 -19.31 -3.78 -13.30
CA GLY A 90 -19.50 -2.34 -13.08
C GLY A 90 -18.24 -1.57 -12.63
N VAL A 91 -17.16 -2.26 -12.25
CA VAL A 91 -15.91 -1.60 -11.91
C VAL A 91 -15.09 -1.28 -13.17
N LEU A 92 -14.62 -0.05 -13.28
CA LEU A 92 -13.78 0.39 -14.39
C LEU A 92 -12.37 -0.19 -14.30
N SER A 93 -11.86 -0.75 -15.40
CA SER A 93 -10.48 -1.25 -15.52
C SER A 93 -9.81 -0.70 -16.77
N LYS A 94 -9.05 0.37 -16.60
CA LYS A 94 -8.25 0.96 -17.69
C LYS A 94 -6.94 0.24 -17.88
N ILE A 95 -6.27 -0.12 -16.79
CA ILE A 95 -4.96 -0.79 -16.81
C ILE A 95 -5.16 -2.25 -16.40
N SER A 96 -4.98 -3.15 -17.37
CA SER A 96 -5.02 -4.59 -17.15
C SER A 96 -3.77 -5.08 -16.40
N GLY A 97 -3.78 -6.33 -15.94
CA GLY A 97 -2.66 -6.90 -15.20
C GLY A 97 -2.80 -8.41 -15.02
N ILE A 98 -2.54 -8.89 -13.79
CA ILE A 98 -2.49 -10.33 -13.49
C ILE A 98 -3.87 -10.99 -13.59
N GLY A 99 -3.87 -12.20 -14.14
CA GLY A 99 -5.01 -13.11 -14.16
C GLY A 99 -5.08 -14.01 -12.92
N LEU A 100 -6.01 -14.96 -12.92
CA LEU A 100 -6.19 -15.93 -11.83
C LEU A 100 -4.90 -16.67 -11.48
N THR A 101 -4.16 -17.14 -12.48
CA THR A 101 -2.86 -17.82 -12.27
C THR A 101 -1.83 -16.92 -11.59
N GLY A 102 -1.83 -15.62 -11.90
CA GLY A 102 -0.93 -14.66 -11.26
C GLY A 102 -1.33 -14.42 -9.80
N ILE A 103 -2.63 -14.37 -9.50
CA ILE A 103 -3.15 -14.26 -8.13
C ILE A 103 -2.80 -15.52 -7.34
N GLU A 104 -3.04 -16.72 -7.91
CA GLU A 104 -2.69 -18.00 -7.29
C GLU A 104 -1.20 -18.06 -6.90
N LYS A 105 -0.31 -17.75 -7.84
CA LYS A 105 1.13 -17.72 -7.58
C LYS A 105 1.49 -16.76 -6.44
N LYS A 106 0.86 -15.58 -6.42
CA LYS A 106 1.10 -14.59 -5.37
C LYS A 106 0.61 -15.05 -4.00
N VAL A 107 -0.57 -15.67 -3.94
CA VAL A 107 -1.13 -16.21 -2.68
C VAL A 107 -0.27 -17.36 -2.16
N LYS A 108 0.12 -18.31 -3.03
CA LYS A 108 1.02 -19.41 -2.67
C LYS A 108 2.34 -18.89 -2.12
N LYS A 109 2.97 -17.90 -2.78
CA LYS A 109 4.21 -17.30 -2.30
C LYS A 109 4.06 -16.68 -0.91
N ILE A 110 3.01 -15.90 -0.68
CA ILE A 110 2.74 -15.29 0.63
C ILE A 110 2.53 -16.37 1.71
N HIS A 111 1.81 -17.45 1.36
CA HIS A 111 1.61 -18.58 2.26
C HIS A 111 2.93 -19.29 2.60
N GLU A 112 3.74 -19.60 1.60
CA GLU A 112 5.04 -20.23 1.80
C GLU A 112 5.96 -19.37 2.69
N GLU A 113 6.01 -18.05 2.43
CA GLU A 113 6.77 -17.11 3.25
C GLU A 113 6.26 -17.07 4.71
N ALA A 114 4.95 -17.15 4.93
CA ALA A 114 4.34 -17.10 6.26
C ALA A 114 4.61 -18.36 7.10
N PHE A 115 4.73 -19.52 6.45
CA PHE A 115 4.97 -20.81 7.12
C PHE A 115 6.42 -21.28 7.03
N ASN A 116 7.31 -20.48 6.44
CA ASN A 116 8.74 -20.76 6.45
C ASN A 116 9.33 -20.38 7.81
N ASN A 117 9.72 -21.40 8.58
CA ASN A 117 10.27 -21.24 9.94
C ASN A 117 11.65 -20.57 9.98
N GLU A 118 12.32 -20.40 8.83
CA GLU A 118 13.64 -19.76 8.77
C GLU A 118 13.57 -18.22 8.88
N ASN A 119 12.41 -17.62 8.57
CA ASN A 119 12.22 -16.18 8.53
C ASN A 119 11.13 -15.69 9.49
N ASN A 120 11.43 -15.73 10.80
CA ASN A 120 10.52 -15.20 11.83
C ASN A 120 10.49 -13.67 11.96
N VAL A 121 11.24 -12.96 11.13
CA VAL A 121 11.33 -11.50 11.19
C VAL A 121 10.48 -10.87 10.09
N LEU A 122 9.49 -10.07 10.48
CA LEU A 122 8.69 -9.30 9.54
C LEU A 122 9.57 -8.30 8.78
N PRO A 123 9.31 -8.07 7.48
CA PRO A 123 10.02 -7.05 6.71
C PRO A 123 9.84 -5.67 7.35
N ILE A 124 10.90 -4.86 7.29
CA ILE A 124 10.92 -3.52 7.90
C ILE A 124 9.81 -2.61 7.33
N GLY A 125 9.43 -2.86 6.09
CA GLY A 125 8.43 -2.06 5.38
C GLY A 125 8.97 -0.67 5.05
N GLY A 126 8.13 0.36 5.23
CA GLY A 126 8.55 1.73 4.98
C GLY A 126 8.00 2.33 3.69
N ILE A 127 6.94 1.73 3.10
CA ILE A 127 6.33 2.18 1.83
C ILE A 127 5.76 3.61 1.93
N TYR A 128 5.08 3.92 3.04
CA TYR A 128 4.43 5.22 3.25
C TYR A 128 5.30 6.23 4.01
N ARG A 129 6.30 5.74 4.71
CA ARG A 129 7.23 6.56 5.47
C ARG A 129 8.60 5.91 5.45
N TYR A 130 9.63 6.69 5.12
CA TYR A 130 11.00 6.21 5.11
C TYR A 130 11.38 5.52 6.43
N ARG A 131 11.97 4.33 6.32
CA ARG A 131 12.60 3.60 7.41
C ARG A 131 13.99 3.14 6.97
N ARG A 132 14.94 3.26 7.86
CA ARG A 132 16.30 2.76 7.62
C ARG A 132 16.24 1.25 7.33
N ASN A 133 16.90 0.82 6.27
CA ASN A 133 16.90 -0.58 5.77
C ASN A 133 15.51 -1.08 5.32
N GLY A 134 14.54 -0.19 5.13
CA GLY A 134 13.23 -0.52 4.56
C GLY A 134 13.19 -0.23 3.06
N GLU A 135 11.98 0.02 2.56
CA GLU A 135 11.73 0.36 1.15
C GLU A 135 12.53 1.57 0.68
N THR A 136 12.98 1.52 -0.57
CA THR A 136 13.72 2.62 -1.19
C THR A 136 12.78 3.77 -1.55
N HIS A 137 13.15 4.99 -1.18
CA HIS A 137 12.42 6.20 -1.52
C HIS A 137 13.27 7.12 -2.39
N GLN A 138 12.64 7.80 -3.35
CA GLN A 138 13.32 8.81 -4.17
C GLN A 138 13.81 9.99 -3.32
N TYR A 139 13.00 10.41 -2.35
CA TYR A 139 13.33 11.50 -1.43
C TYR A 139 13.80 10.94 -0.09
N GLN A 140 15.07 10.54 -0.05
CA GLN A 140 15.70 10.07 1.19
C GLN A 140 16.28 11.26 1.98
N GLY A 141 16.25 11.19 3.30
CA GLY A 141 16.74 12.25 4.17
C GLY A 141 18.20 12.65 3.88
N LYS A 142 19.06 11.68 3.55
CA LYS A 142 20.46 11.93 3.16
C LYS A 142 20.58 12.80 1.91
N LEU A 143 19.78 12.52 0.88
CA LEU A 143 19.80 13.26 -0.38
C LEU A 143 19.20 14.65 -0.22
N ILE A 144 18.11 14.77 0.55
CA ILE A 144 17.52 16.07 0.88
C ILE A 144 18.52 16.94 1.64
N HIS A 145 19.22 16.37 2.61
CA HIS A 145 20.25 17.10 3.37
C HIS A 145 21.41 17.56 2.48
N LEU A 146 21.88 16.70 1.55
CA LEU A 146 22.91 17.09 0.59
C LEU A 146 22.46 18.25 -0.29
N LEU A 147 21.22 18.24 -0.78
CA LEU A 147 20.67 19.32 -1.59
C LEU A 147 20.57 20.62 -0.78
N GLN A 148 20.03 20.54 0.44
CA GLN A 148 19.94 21.70 1.34
C GLN A 148 21.33 22.29 1.63
N SER A 149 22.31 21.44 1.95
CA SER A 149 23.68 21.86 2.20
C SER A 149 24.34 22.49 0.97
N ALA A 150 24.09 21.93 -0.23
CA ALA A 150 24.58 22.46 -1.48
C ALA A 150 24.07 23.89 -1.75
N VAL A 151 22.75 24.07 -1.53
CA VAL A 151 22.10 25.38 -1.72
C VAL A 151 22.58 26.40 -0.69
N THR A 152 22.61 26.02 0.60
CA THR A 152 23.02 26.93 1.67
C THR A 152 24.49 27.37 1.54
N ALA A 153 25.36 26.44 1.15
CA ALA A 153 26.81 26.74 0.98
C ALA A 153 27.17 27.28 -0.41
N GLY A 154 26.23 27.36 -1.36
CA GLY A 154 26.52 27.71 -2.75
C GLY A 154 27.52 26.74 -3.42
N SER A 155 27.60 25.49 -2.97
CA SER A 155 28.62 24.52 -3.36
C SER A 155 28.18 23.61 -4.48
N TYR A 156 28.77 23.78 -5.66
CA TYR A 156 28.52 22.92 -6.81
C TYR A 156 29.01 21.47 -6.59
N ASP A 157 30.05 21.26 -5.81
CA ASP A 157 30.58 19.92 -5.51
C ASP A 157 29.62 19.12 -4.63
N LEU A 158 28.95 19.76 -3.69
CA LEU A 158 27.87 19.13 -2.92
C LEU A 158 26.67 18.81 -3.81
N TYR A 159 26.34 19.70 -4.76
CA TYR A 159 25.29 19.44 -5.74
C TYR A 159 25.62 18.24 -6.64
N LYS A 160 26.87 18.11 -7.11
CA LYS A 160 27.29 16.91 -7.87
C LYS A 160 27.13 15.62 -7.07
N LYS A 161 27.46 15.65 -5.77
CA LYS A 161 27.24 14.49 -4.88
C LYS A 161 25.75 14.14 -4.75
N TYR A 162 24.88 15.15 -4.63
CA TYR A 162 23.43 14.97 -4.64
C TYR A 162 22.96 14.37 -5.96
N SER A 163 23.35 14.95 -7.10
CA SER A 163 22.97 14.48 -8.44
C SER A 163 23.39 13.04 -8.68
N LYS A 164 24.63 12.70 -8.32
CA LYS A 164 25.10 11.31 -8.39
C LYS A 164 24.26 10.38 -7.50
N GLY A 165 23.95 10.79 -6.27
CA GLY A 165 23.14 10.01 -5.37
C GLY A 165 21.71 9.73 -5.89
N ILE A 166 21.13 10.67 -6.65
CA ILE A 166 19.85 10.46 -7.34
C ILE A 166 20.00 9.47 -8.50
N GLN A 167 21.06 9.57 -9.29
CA GLN A 167 21.31 8.68 -10.43
C GLN A 167 21.60 7.23 -10.00
N ASP A 168 22.22 7.05 -8.84
CA ASP A 168 22.53 5.73 -8.29
C ASP A 168 21.30 5.02 -7.68
N LEU A 169 20.16 5.71 -7.55
CA LEU A 169 18.92 5.09 -7.08
C LEU A 169 18.33 4.19 -8.15
N PRO A 170 17.73 3.05 -7.74
CA PRO A 170 16.95 2.23 -8.67
C PRO A 170 15.75 3.02 -9.21
N PRO A 171 15.21 2.70 -10.39
CA PRO A 171 14.03 3.33 -10.94
C PRO A 171 12.82 3.06 -10.05
N ILE A 172 12.30 4.10 -9.38
CA ILE A 172 11.24 3.97 -8.37
C ILE A 172 9.88 4.39 -8.92
N ASN A 173 9.86 5.19 -9.96
CA ASN A 173 8.62 5.65 -10.58
C ASN A 173 8.55 5.27 -12.06
N LEU A 174 7.33 5.29 -12.61
CA LEU A 174 7.07 4.89 -13.98
C LEU A 174 7.88 5.68 -15.01
N ARG A 175 8.12 6.97 -14.75
CA ARG A 175 8.94 7.83 -15.63
C ARG A 175 10.40 7.36 -15.67
N ALA A 176 10.96 6.98 -14.53
CA ALA A 176 12.33 6.48 -14.47
C ALA A 176 12.49 5.14 -15.20
N VAL A 177 11.49 4.25 -15.08
CA VAL A 177 11.47 2.97 -15.82
C VAL A 177 11.38 3.21 -17.32
N SER A 178 10.51 4.09 -17.78
CA SER A 178 10.34 4.42 -19.20
C SER A 178 11.62 4.99 -19.81
N TYR A 179 12.33 5.85 -19.09
CA TYR A 179 13.60 6.43 -19.57
C TYR A 179 14.70 5.37 -19.74
N THR A 180 14.83 4.42 -18.82
CA THR A 180 15.81 3.35 -18.92
C THR A 180 15.53 2.42 -20.09
N HIS A 181 14.28 2.14 -20.40
CA HIS A 181 13.89 1.30 -21.55
C HIS A 181 14.12 2.00 -22.89
N LEU A 182 13.84 3.30 -22.99
CA LEU A 182 14.09 4.07 -24.22
C LEU A 182 15.59 4.10 -24.56
N ARG A 183 16.47 4.25 -23.57
CA ARG A 183 17.91 4.26 -23.76
C ARG A 183 18.47 2.90 -24.25
N ALA A 184 17.83 1.80 -23.86
CA ALA A 184 18.24 0.47 -24.33
C ALA A 184 17.92 0.25 -25.82
N HIS A 185 16.96 0.97 -26.39
CA HIS A 185 16.63 0.89 -27.81
C HIS A 185 17.46 1.83 -28.70
N GLU A 186 17.97 2.93 -28.15
CA GLU A 186 18.82 3.89 -28.89
C GLU A 186 20.26 3.41 -29.11
N THR A 187 20.69 2.34 -28.45
CA THR A 187 22.05 1.78 -28.57
C THR A 187 22.15 0.59 -29.51
N GLN A 188 21.11 0.30 -30.30
CA GLN A 188 21.09 -0.81 -31.28
C GLN A 188 21.10 -0.36 -32.75
N ASP A 189 21.41 0.92 -33.04
CA ASP A 189 21.65 1.41 -34.39
C ASP A 189 23.15 1.54 -34.67
#